data_fba0e5c0a739d0cf0878f0b175c895de
#
_entry.id   fba0e5c0a739d0cf0878f0b175c895de
#
_cell.length_a   1.000
_cell.length_b   1.000
_cell.length_c   1.000
_cell.angle_alpha   90.00
_cell.angle_beta   90.00
_cell.angle_gamma   90.00
#
_symmetry.space_group_name_H-M   'P 1'
#
loop_
_entity.id
_entity.type
_entity.pdbx_description
1 polymer ?
#
loop_
_entity_poly.entity_id
_entity_poly.type
_entity_poly.pdbx_seq_one_letter_code
_entity_poly.pdbx_strand_id
1 'polypeptide(L)'
;DHSRQLSQQYYQVNKVGNLMSLYTNDLDTIQECFGDGILMFFDASVLGLLALFKMWRMDYKLTLLALIPAGIMFVIGTIMGTTMTKRWEERQQAFSDLSDFAQENFSGIAVIKAFVKEYKELTAFRKLNRENEEINVTYTKIATLLEVLVTLFVESIICVILGYGGWLVYRGQFNAGQLVEYIGYFEAIVWPIMAISMLIEKTSRGKASLNRITELLDAPIDVADRDGVADLRDPHGGI
;
A
#
# COMPACT_ATOMS: atom_id res chain seq x y z
N ASP A 1 6.65 30.01 -1.16
CA ASP A 1 7.01 31.30 -0.51
C ASP A 1 7.20 31.15 1.00
N HIS A 2 6.33 30.42 1.71
CA HIS A 2 6.40 30.24 3.17
C HIS A 2 7.78 29.71 3.64
N SER A 3 8.32 28.70 2.99
CA SER A 3 9.63 28.12 3.34
C SER A 3 10.79 29.13 3.25
N ARG A 4 10.69 30.16 2.42
CA ARG A 4 11.73 31.22 2.31
C ARG A 4 11.70 32.20 3.47
N GLN A 5 10.61 32.21 4.24
CA GLN A 5 10.41 33.09 5.40
C GLN A 5 10.76 32.41 6.72
N LEU A 6 11.01 31.09 6.69
CA LEU A 6 11.39 30.35 7.89
C LEU A 6 12.82 30.69 8.34
N SER A 7 13.03 30.71 9.66
CA SER A 7 14.30 31.05 10.27
C SER A 7 15.39 30.01 10.01
N GLN A 8 16.66 30.43 10.08
CA GLN A 8 17.80 29.53 9.97
C GLN A 8 17.78 28.45 11.06
N GLN A 9 17.22 28.73 12.22
CA GLN A 9 17.07 27.76 13.30
C GLN A 9 16.14 26.60 12.91
N TYR A 10 15.07 26.85 12.14
CA TYR A 10 14.21 25.83 11.60
C TYR A 10 14.97 24.84 10.71
N TYR A 11 15.88 25.35 9.85
CA TYR A 11 16.68 24.52 8.94
C TYR A 11 17.84 23.78 9.64
N GLN A 12 18.26 24.22 10.82
CA GLN A 12 19.22 23.47 11.65
C GLN A 12 18.58 22.22 12.28
N VAL A 13 17.32 22.34 12.67
CA VAL A 13 16.55 21.22 13.25
C VAL A 13 16.05 20.30 12.14
N ASN A 14 15.51 20.87 11.07
CA ASN A 14 14.95 20.11 9.95
C ASN A 14 15.95 19.98 8.83
N LYS A 15 16.53 18.79 8.65
CA LYS A 15 17.53 18.51 7.63
C LYS A 15 17.00 18.84 6.23
N VAL A 16 17.78 19.53 5.41
CA VAL A 16 17.42 19.92 4.04
C VAL A 16 16.93 18.73 3.20
N GLY A 17 17.54 17.54 3.37
CA GLY A 17 17.10 16.33 2.67
C GLY A 17 15.66 15.93 2.99
N ASN A 18 15.21 16.07 4.24
CA ASN A 18 13.81 15.79 4.62
C ASN A 18 12.87 16.81 3.99
N LEU A 19 13.24 18.08 3.97
CA LEU A 19 12.45 19.14 3.33
C LEU A 19 12.33 18.93 1.82
N MET A 20 13.42 18.53 1.16
CA MET A 20 13.38 18.18 -0.27
C MET A 20 12.44 17.01 -0.53
N SER A 21 12.38 16.01 0.36
CA SER A 21 11.44 14.89 0.26
C SER A 21 9.97 15.34 0.33
N LEU A 22 9.64 16.40 1.08
CA LEU A 22 8.30 16.98 1.11
C LEU A 22 7.88 17.55 -0.25
N TYR A 23 8.83 18.22 -0.94
CA TYR A 23 8.56 18.83 -2.25
C TYR A 23 8.57 17.83 -3.42
N THR A 24 9.08 16.65 -3.24
CA THR A 24 9.08 15.58 -4.25
C THR A 24 8.11 14.47 -3.85
N ASN A 25 8.52 13.54 -3.01
CA ASN A 25 7.76 12.33 -2.71
C ASN A 25 6.39 12.59 -2.06
N ASP A 26 6.32 13.58 -1.14
CA ASP A 26 5.05 13.85 -0.44
C ASP A 26 4.04 14.56 -1.34
N LEU A 27 4.49 15.50 -2.17
CA LEU A 27 3.64 16.14 -3.19
C LEU A 27 3.14 15.13 -4.22
N ASP A 28 4.02 14.25 -4.72
CA ASP A 28 3.65 13.20 -5.67
C ASP A 28 2.61 12.24 -5.04
N THR A 29 2.82 11.85 -3.78
CA THR A 29 1.88 11.00 -3.04
C THR A 29 0.50 11.66 -2.91
N ILE A 30 0.45 12.97 -2.65
CA ILE A 30 -0.80 13.72 -2.57
C ILE A 30 -1.45 13.81 -3.96
N GLN A 31 -0.66 14.09 -4.99
CA GLN A 31 -1.14 14.14 -6.39
C GLN A 31 -1.74 12.78 -6.80
N GLU A 32 -1.07 11.66 -6.50
CA GLU A 32 -1.60 10.32 -6.76
C GLU A 32 -2.90 10.05 -5.99
N CYS A 33 -2.98 10.50 -4.72
CA CYS A 33 -4.17 10.32 -3.91
C CYS A 33 -5.37 11.07 -4.48
N PHE A 34 -5.20 12.34 -4.84
CA PHE A 34 -6.27 13.18 -5.38
C PHE A 34 -6.55 12.95 -6.87
N GLY A 35 -5.56 12.55 -7.66
CA GLY A 35 -5.75 12.20 -9.06
C GLY A 35 -6.32 10.80 -9.22
N ASP A 36 -5.44 9.81 -9.12
CA ASP A 36 -5.79 8.40 -9.32
C ASP A 36 -6.76 7.88 -8.26
N GLY A 37 -6.65 8.33 -7.01
CA GLY A 37 -7.52 7.89 -5.94
C GLY A 37 -8.97 8.28 -6.17
N ILE A 38 -9.24 9.51 -6.60
CA ILE A 38 -10.59 9.98 -6.92
C ILE A 38 -11.14 9.24 -8.15
N LEU A 39 -10.33 9.10 -9.22
CA LEU A 39 -10.73 8.35 -10.40
C LEU A 39 -11.08 6.90 -10.06
N MET A 40 -10.22 6.23 -9.29
CA MET A 40 -10.44 4.85 -8.84
C MET A 40 -11.70 4.72 -7.98
N PHE A 41 -11.98 5.70 -7.10
CA PHE A 41 -13.19 5.70 -6.28
C PHE A 41 -14.46 5.74 -7.13
N PHE A 42 -14.52 6.65 -8.10
CA PHE A 42 -15.68 6.77 -8.98
C PHE A 42 -15.81 5.57 -9.91
N ASP A 43 -14.72 5.13 -10.52
CA ASP A 43 -14.71 3.96 -11.41
C ASP A 43 -15.19 2.70 -10.66
N ALA A 44 -14.58 2.38 -9.52
CA ALA A 44 -14.96 1.24 -8.73
C ALA A 44 -16.40 1.33 -8.19
N SER A 45 -16.84 2.51 -7.76
CA SER A 45 -18.19 2.70 -7.24
C SER A 45 -19.24 2.55 -8.34
N VAL A 46 -19.05 3.20 -9.49
CA VAL A 46 -20.00 3.14 -10.60
C VAL A 46 -20.04 1.73 -11.18
N LEU A 47 -18.88 1.14 -11.50
CA LEU A 47 -18.81 -0.19 -12.08
C LEU A 47 -19.36 -1.25 -11.12
N GLY A 48 -18.96 -1.22 -9.85
CA GLY A 48 -19.41 -2.17 -8.83
C GLY A 48 -20.91 -2.09 -8.58
N LEU A 49 -21.47 -0.89 -8.42
CA LEU A 49 -22.91 -0.71 -8.21
C LEU A 49 -23.74 -1.12 -9.44
N LEU A 50 -23.30 -0.76 -10.64
CA LEU A 50 -23.98 -1.14 -11.89
C LEU A 50 -23.94 -2.66 -12.10
N ALA A 51 -22.80 -3.31 -11.87
CA ALA A 51 -22.66 -4.75 -12.02
C ALA A 51 -23.57 -5.49 -11.00
N LEU A 52 -23.54 -5.10 -9.73
CA LEU A 52 -24.42 -5.67 -8.69
C LEU A 52 -25.90 -5.47 -9.02
N PHE A 53 -26.28 -4.27 -9.46
CA PHE A 53 -27.66 -3.97 -9.86
C PHE A 53 -28.11 -4.82 -11.03
N LYS A 54 -27.26 -5.00 -12.03
CA LYS A 54 -27.55 -5.84 -13.20
C LYS A 54 -27.68 -7.31 -12.81
N MET A 55 -26.76 -7.85 -12.03
CA MET A 55 -26.82 -9.23 -11.52
C MET A 55 -28.09 -9.46 -10.72
N TRP A 56 -28.46 -8.54 -9.82
CA TRP A 56 -29.67 -8.62 -9.02
C TRP A 56 -30.94 -8.61 -9.87
N ARG A 57 -30.97 -7.79 -10.92
CA ARG A 57 -32.11 -7.71 -11.85
C ARG A 57 -32.24 -8.96 -12.74
N MET A 58 -31.14 -9.63 -13.05
CA MET A 58 -31.15 -10.86 -13.85
C MET A 58 -31.69 -12.03 -13.05
N ASP A 59 -31.08 -12.33 -11.92
CA ASP A 59 -31.60 -13.34 -10.97
C ASP A 59 -31.05 -13.08 -9.57
N TYR A 60 -31.92 -12.72 -8.63
CA TYR A 60 -31.53 -12.44 -7.25
C TYR A 60 -31.04 -13.67 -6.49
N LYS A 61 -31.58 -14.89 -6.83
CA LYS A 61 -31.19 -16.13 -6.17
C LYS A 61 -29.77 -16.53 -6.57
N LEU A 62 -29.46 -16.44 -7.86
CA LEU A 62 -28.11 -16.69 -8.35
C LEU A 62 -27.12 -15.70 -7.73
N THR A 63 -27.50 -14.43 -7.62
CA THR A 63 -26.67 -13.39 -6.99
C THR A 63 -26.40 -13.68 -5.51
N LEU A 64 -27.43 -14.04 -4.75
CA LEU A 64 -27.26 -14.45 -3.35
C LEU A 64 -26.40 -15.70 -3.20
N LEU A 65 -26.58 -16.69 -4.07
CA LEU A 65 -25.80 -17.92 -4.06
C LEU A 65 -24.31 -17.66 -4.37
N ALA A 66 -24.02 -16.75 -5.31
CA ALA A 66 -22.66 -16.33 -5.66
C ALA A 66 -22.01 -15.49 -4.54
N LEU A 67 -22.79 -14.77 -3.74
CA LEU A 67 -22.28 -13.98 -2.61
C LEU A 67 -21.85 -14.84 -1.41
N ILE A 68 -22.33 -16.08 -1.27
CA ILE A 68 -21.95 -16.95 -0.14
C ILE A 68 -20.44 -17.24 -0.12
N PRO A 69 -19.81 -17.78 -1.19
CA PRO A 69 -18.38 -17.97 -1.22
C PRO A 69 -17.60 -16.67 -1.09
N ALA A 70 -18.10 -15.56 -1.67
CA ALA A 70 -17.47 -14.24 -1.54
C ALA A 70 -17.47 -13.74 -0.07
N GLY A 71 -18.56 -13.96 0.66
CA GLY A 71 -18.64 -13.65 2.09
C GLY A 71 -17.68 -14.49 2.93
N ILE A 72 -17.56 -15.78 2.65
CA ILE A 72 -16.58 -16.67 3.30
C ILE A 72 -15.16 -16.17 3.05
N MET A 73 -14.85 -15.81 1.80
CA MET A 73 -13.55 -15.24 1.42
C MET A 73 -13.23 -13.95 2.16
N PHE A 74 -14.21 -13.07 2.32
CA PHE A 74 -14.02 -11.82 3.07
C PHE A 74 -13.63 -12.11 4.52
N VAL A 75 -14.29 -13.05 5.18
CA VAL A 75 -13.98 -13.45 6.56
C VAL A 75 -12.58 -14.07 6.65
N ILE A 76 -12.24 -15.00 5.75
CA ILE A 76 -10.91 -15.61 5.71
C ILE A 76 -9.84 -14.53 5.45
N GLY A 77 -10.07 -13.63 4.50
CA GLY A 77 -9.15 -12.54 4.16
C GLY A 77 -8.88 -11.60 5.34
N THR A 78 -9.91 -11.25 6.11
CA THR A 78 -9.73 -10.38 7.30
C THR A 78 -8.94 -11.09 8.40
N ILE A 79 -9.19 -12.37 8.66
CA ILE A 79 -8.47 -13.15 9.68
C ILE A 79 -7.01 -13.37 9.26
N MET A 80 -6.78 -13.75 8.01
CA MET A 80 -5.42 -14.01 7.52
C MET A 80 -4.63 -12.75 7.27
N GLY A 81 -5.29 -11.63 6.94
CA GLY A 81 -4.64 -10.34 6.68
C GLY A 81 -3.80 -9.87 7.87
N THR A 82 -4.33 -9.95 9.08
CA THR A 82 -3.59 -9.57 10.31
C THR A 82 -2.37 -10.46 10.53
N THR A 83 -2.49 -11.76 10.26
CA THR A 83 -1.37 -12.70 10.37
C THR A 83 -0.30 -12.40 9.32
N MET A 84 -0.73 -12.08 8.08
CA MET A 84 0.19 -11.73 6.99
C MET A 84 0.97 -10.45 7.29
N THR A 85 0.32 -9.41 7.83
CA THR A 85 0.99 -8.16 8.24
C THR A 85 2.08 -8.44 9.26
N LYS A 86 1.78 -9.22 10.31
CA LYS A 86 2.77 -9.59 11.32
C LYS A 86 3.95 -10.36 10.72
N ARG A 87 3.69 -11.34 9.84
CA ARG A 87 4.75 -12.12 9.18
C ARG A 87 5.57 -11.28 8.22
N TRP A 88 4.96 -10.28 7.59
CA TRP A 88 5.68 -9.31 6.78
C TRP A 88 6.63 -8.45 7.61
N GLU A 89 6.20 -7.97 8.78
CA GLU A 89 7.04 -7.22 9.71
C GLU A 89 8.23 -8.05 10.20
N GLU A 90 7.99 -9.31 10.61
CA GLU A 90 9.06 -10.25 10.99
C GLU A 90 10.07 -10.44 9.86
N ARG A 91 9.61 -10.61 8.63
CA ARG A 91 10.45 -10.72 7.43
C ARG A 91 11.26 -9.46 7.18
N GLN A 92 10.64 -8.29 7.29
CA GLN A 92 11.29 -7.00 7.08
C GLN A 92 12.38 -6.76 8.14
N GLN A 93 12.09 -7.09 9.39
CA GLN A 93 13.06 -6.99 10.47
C GLN A 93 14.27 -7.92 10.24
N ALA A 94 14.06 -9.18 9.91
CA ALA A 94 15.14 -10.13 9.62
C ALA A 94 16.02 -9.68 8.44
N PHE A 95 15.44 -9.05 7.43
CA PHE A 95 16.19 -8.48 6.33
C PHE A 95 16.99 -7.24 6.75
N SER A 96 16.42 -6.39 7.61
CA SER A 96 17.13 -5.23 8.17
C SER A 96 18.34 -5.68 8.99
N ASP A 97 18.15 -6.62 9.89
CA ASP A 97 19.22 -7.14 10.75
C ASP A 97 20.38 -7.74 9.91
N LEU A 98 20.04 -8.48 8.85
CA LEU A 98 21.03 -9.01 7.91
C LEU A 98 21.80 -7.91 7.18
N SER A 99 21.08 -6.87 6.74
CA SER A 99 21.65 -5.73 6.01
C SER A 99 22.56 -4.90 6.92
N ASP A 100 22.12 -4.64 8.15
CA ASP A 100 22.89 -3.90 9.16
C ASP A 100 24.19 -4.63 9.50
N PHE A 101 24.10 -5.96 9.70
CA PHE A 101 25.27 -6.81 9.94
C PHE A 101 26.25 -6.76 8.74
N ALA A 102 25.75 -6.85 7.52
CA ALA A 102 26.58 -6.73 6.33
C ALA A 102 27.28 -5.35 6.24
N GLN A 103 26.51 -4.27 6.48
CA GLN A 103 27.04 -2.90 6.48
C GLN A 103 28.12 -2.70 7.55
N GLU A 104 27.92 -3.22 8.77
CA GLU A 104 28.89 -3.15 9.85
C GLU A 104 30.18 -3.88 9.48
N ASN A 105 30.07 -5.08 8.90
CA ASN A 105 31.23 -5.87 8.44
C ASN A 105 32.01 -5.15 7.33
N PHE A 106 31.33 -4.54 6.34
CA PHE A 106 32.01 -3.79 5.29
C PHE A 106 32.65 -2.52 5.84
N SER A 107 32.01 -1.82 6.74
CA SER A 107 32.58 -0.62 7.38
C SER A 107 33.78 -0.96 8.24
N GLY A 108 33.75 -2.10 8.93
CA GLY A 108 34.81 -2.61 9.81
C GLY A 108 35.82 -3.53 9.14
N ILE A 109 35.82 -3.67 7.80
CA ILE A 109 36.60 -4.70 7.09
C ILE A 109 38.11 -4.63 7.37
N ALA A 110 38.65 -3.44 7.57
CA ALA A 110 40.09 -3.26 7.91
C ALA A 110 40.43 -3.91 9.26
N VAL A 111 39.54 -3.75 10.24
CA VAL A 111 39.70 -4.36 11.57
C VAL A 111 39.57 -5.88 11.51
N ILE A 112 38.54 -6.37 10.80
CA ILE A 112 38.31 -7.81 10.60
C ILE A 112 39.54 -8.47 9.99
N LYS A 113 40.13 -7.86 8.95
CA LYS A 113 41.36 -8.34 8.29
C LYS A 113 42.59 -8.25 9.21
N ALA A 114 42.72 -7.17 9.94
CA ALA A 114 43.87 -6.99 10.87
C ALA A 114 43.91 -8.07 11.96
N PHE A 115 42.75 -8.53 12.43
CA PHE A 115 42.60 -9.55 13.44
C PHE A 115 42.34 -10.96 12.88
N VAL A 116 42.36 -11.16 11.53
CA VAL A 116 42.11 -12.44 10.87
C VAL A 116 40.80 -13.09 11.34
N LYS A 117 39.73 -12.31 11.40
CA LYS A 117 38.41 -12.76 11.88
C LYS A 117 37.39 -13.05 10.78
N GLU A 118 37.80 -13.07 9.51
CA GLU A 118 36.91 -13.28 8.35
C GLU A 118 36.04 -14.54 8.47
N TYR A 119 36.63 -15.63 8.92
CA TYR A 119 35.90 -16.89 9.10
C TYR A 119 34.80 -16.81 10.19
N LYS A 120 35.12 -16.09 11.28
CA LYS A 120 34.14 -15.88 12.37
C LYS A 120 32.95 -15.05 11.87
N GLU A 121 33.23 -13.93 11.20
CA GLU A 121 32.18 -13.05 10.65
C GLU A 121 31.39 -13.75 9.55
N LEU A 122 32.03 -14.53 8.68
CA LEU A 122 31.33 -15.34 7.69
C LEU A 122 30.37 -16.36 8.34
N THR A 123 30.79 -16.98 9.44
CA THR A 123 29.95 -17.95 10.15
C THR A 123 28.74 -17.27 10.83
N ALA A 124 28.95 -16.07 11.40
CA ALA A 124 27.88 -15.26 11.96
C ALA A 124 26.88 -14.81 10.88
N PHE A 125 27.39 -14.33 9.73
CA PHE A 125 26.57 -13.99 8.58
C PHE A 125 25.73 -15.16 8.06
N ARG A 126 26.34 -16.35 7.95
CA ARG A 126 25.60 -17.55 7.52
C ARG A 126 24.47 -17.92 8.47
N LYS A 127 24.68 -17.78 9.76
CA LYS A 127 23.63 -18.02 10.76
C LYS A 127 22.47 -17.06 10.57
N LEU A 128 22.76 -15.76 10.48
CA LEU A 128 21.75 -14.71 10.30
C LEU A 128 21.00 -14.87 8.97
N ASN A 129 21.72 -15.20 7.90
CA ASN A 129 21.12 -15.46 6.59
C ASN A 129 20.18 -16.67 6.61
N ARG A 130 20.53 -17.72 7.35
CA ARG A 130 19.66 -18.88 7.53
C ARG A 130 18.38 -18.55 8.30
N GLU A 131 18.49 -17.75 9.35
CA GLU A 131 17.33 -17.27 10.10
C GLU A 131 16.41 -16.42 9.19
N ASN A 132 16.98 -15.54 8.40
CA ASN A 132 16.24 -14.76 7.38
C ASN A 132 15.59 -15.66 6.33
N GLU A 133 16.28 -16.70 5.84
CA GLU A 133 15.72 -17.68 4.91
C GLU A 133 14.52 -18.43 5.50
N GLU A 134 14.61 -18.92 6.73
CA GLU A 134 13.52 -19.65 7.39
C GLU A 134 12.27 -18.77 7.57
N ILE A 135 12.46 -17.51 7.93
CA ILE A 135 11.36 -16.52 8.03
C ILE A 135 10.75 -16.24 6.66
N ASN A 136 11.58 -16.03 5.62
CA ASN A 136 11.11 -15.80 4.26
C ASN A 136 10.34 -17.00 3.70
N VAL A 137 10.83 -18.23 3.92
CA VAL A 137 10.15 -19.46 3.50
C VAL A 137 8.81 -19.61 4.22
N THR A 138 8.76 -19.32 5.52
CA THR A 138 7.51 -19.38 6.29
C THR A 138 6.49 -18.37 5.78
N TYR A 139 6.90 -17.12 5.56
CA TYR A 139 6.06 -16.08 4.97
C TYR A 139 5.53 -16.52 3.59
N THR A 140 6.41 -16.98 2.71
CA THR A 140 6.05 -17.38 1.35
C THR A 140 5.07 -18.55 1.34
N LYS A 141 5.24 -19.55 2.21
CA LYS A 141 4.29 -20.68 2.34
C LYS A 141 2.89 -20.19 2.70
N ILE A 142 2.77 -19.27 3.66
CA ILE A 142 1.47 -18.73 4.09
C ILE A 142 0.87 -17.86 2.98
N ALA A 143 1.68 -17.03 2.32
CA ALA A 143 1.24 -16.18 1.21
C ALA A 143 0.73 -17.00 0.02
N THR A 144 1.48 -18.05 -0.38
CA THR A 144 1.06 -18.94 -1.47
C THR A 144 -0.20 -19.73 -1.09
N LEU A 145 -0.31 -20.20 0.15
CA LEU A 145 -1.53 -20.87 0.60
C LEU A 145 -2.74 -19.94 0.49
N LEU A 146 -2.60 -18.69 0.91
CA LEU A 146 -3.65 -17.69 0.80
C LEU A 146 -4.04 -17.46 -0.68
N GLU A 147 -3.07 -17.30 -1.56
CA GLU A 147 -3.29 -17.11 -3.00
C GLU A 147 -4.05 -18.30 -3.62
N VAL A 148 -3.65 -19.51 -3.29
CA VAL A 148 -4.36 -20.73 -3.76
C VAL A 148 -5.79 -20.77 -3.22
N LEU A 149 -6.01 -20.43 -1.95
CA LEU A 149 -7.35 -20.37 -1.37
C LEU A 149 -8.20 -19.31 -2.08
N VAL A 150 -7.67 -18.10 -2.32
CA VAL A 150 -8.37 -17.04 -3.07
C VAL A 150 -8.79 -17.55 -4.43
N THR A 151 -7.87 -18.15 -5.19
CA THR A 151 -8.14 -18.69 -6.52
C THR A 151 -9.23 -19.77 -6.45
N LEU A 152 -9.14 -20.73 -5.54
CA LEU A 152 -10.15 -21.79 -5.38
C LEU A 152 -11.53 -21.21 -5.08
N PHE A 153 -11.64 -20.18 -4.25
CA PHE A 153 -12.92 -19.56 -3.96
C PHE A 153 -13.48 -18.81 -5.17
N VAL A 154 -12.66 -18.05 -5.90
CA VAL A 154 -13.08 -17.35 -7.12
C VAL A 154 -13.61 -18.36 -8.15
N GLU A 155 -12.84 -19.43 -8.41
CA GLU A 155 -13.25 -20.48 -9.34
C GLU A 155 -14.51 -21.22 -8.85
N SER A 156 -14.67 -21.42 -7.54
CA SER A 156 -15.89 -22.03 -7.00
C SER A 156 -17.15 -21.18 -7.25
N ILE A 157 -17.03 -19.85 -7.23
CA ILE A 157 -18.14 -18.96 -7.58
C ILE A 157 -18.52 -19.14 -9.05
N ILE A 158 -17.54 -19.22 -9.95
CA ILE A 158 -17.78 -19.49 -11.37
C ILE A 158 -18.48 -20.85 -11.55
N CYS A 159 -18.06 -21.89 -10.84
CA CYS A 159 -18.73 -23.18 -10.85
C CYS A 159 -20.19 -23.11 -10.38
N VAL A 160 -20.46 -22.31 -9.34
CA VAL A 160 -21.83 -22.07 -8.85
C VAL A 160 -22.66 -21.35 -9.92
N ILE A 161 -22.11 -20.31 -10.56
CA ILE A 161 -22.78 -19.55 -11.61
C ILE A 161 -23.09 -20.47 -12.80
N LEU A 162 -22.15 -21.28 -13.24
CA LEU A 162 -22.33 -22.22 -14.34
C LEU A 162 -23.33 -23.33 -13.98
N GLY A 163 -23.29 -23.87 -12.77
CA GLY A 163 -24.19 -24.95 -12.31
C GLY A 163 -25.61 -24.46 -12.19
N TYR A 164 -25.88 -23.46 -11.39
CA TYR A 164 -27.22 -22.93 -11.19
C TYR A 164 -27.73 -22.13 -12.39
N GLY A 165 -26.88 -21.30 -12.98
CA GLY A 165 -27.19 -20.55 -14.20
C GLY A 165 -27.44 -21.46 -15.40
N GLY A 166 -26.67 -22.54 -15.55
CA GLY A 166 -26.92 -23.58 -16.56
C GLY A 166 -28.25 -24.27 -16.35
N TRP A 167 -28.64 -24.53 -15.09
CA TRP A 167 -29.97 -25.07 -14.76
C TRP A 167 -31.10 -24.08 -15.13
N LEU A 168 -30.90 -22.75 -14.94
CA LEU A 168 -31.84 -21.73 -15.39
C LEU A 168 -31.97 -21.70 -16.91
N VAL A 169 -30.88 -21.91 -17.64
CA VAL A 169 -30.90 -22.03 -19.11
C VAL A 169 -31.67 -23.27 -19.55
N TYR A 170 -31.46 -24.42 -18.90
CA TYR A 170 -32.19 -25.63 -19.16
C TYR A 170 -33.70 -25.46 -18.93
N ARG A 171 -34.11 -24.69 -17.92
CA ARG A 171 -35.51 -24.36 -17.64
C ARG A 171 -36.10 -23.29 -18.57
N GLY A 172 -35.34 -22.73 -19.48
CA GLY A 172 -35.76 -21.64 -20.39
C GLY A 172 -35.96 -20.28 -19.70
N GLN A 173 -35.47 -20.10 -18.47
CA GLN A 173 -35.54 -18.84 -17.75
C GLN A 173 -34.39 -17.92 -18.13
N PHE A 174 -33.24 -18.48 -18.51
CA PHE A 174 -32.11 -17.79 -19.09
C PHE A 174 -31.85 -18.31 -20.50
N ASN A 175 -31.20 -17.45 -21.32
CA ASN A 175 -30.53 -17.93 -22.52
C ASN A 175 -29.00 -18.01 -22.29
N ALA A 176 -28.29 -18.70 -23.17
CA ALA A 176 -26.82 -18.85 -23.05
C ALA A 176 -26.09 -17.51 -23.04
N GLY A 177 -26.58 -16.51 -23.79
CA GLY A 177 -26.00 -15.16 -23.79
C GLY A 177 -26.14 -14.44 -22.46
N GLN A 178 -27.28 -14.60 -21.77
CA GLN A 178 -27.50 -14.04 -20.43
C GLN A 178 -26.58 -14.70 -19.38
N LEU A 179 -26.29 -15.99 -19.52
CA LEU A 179 -25.34 -16.66 -18.62
C LEU A 179 -23.93 -16.09 -18.79
N VAL A 180 -23.49 -15.89 -20.02
CA VAL A 180 -22.19 -15.26 -20.31
C VAL A 180 -22.16 -13.81 -19.82
N GLU A 181 -23.24 -13.05 -20.04
CA GLU A 181 -23.38 -11.68 -19.52
C GLU A 181 -23.28 -11.66 -17.99
N TYR A 182 -23.89 -12.61 -17.31
CA TYR A 182 -23.83 -12.72 -15.86
C TYR A 182 -22.41 -12.98 -15.34
N ILE A 183 -21.65 -13.87 -16.02
CA ILE A 183 -20.24 -14.12 -15.71
C ILE A 183 -19.42 -12.84 -15.90
N GLY A 184 -19.65 -12.10 -17.00
CA GLY A 184 -18.97 -10.83 -17.24
C GLY A 184 -19.24 -9.78 -16.16
N TYR A 185 -20.48 -9.69 -15.61
CA TYR A 185 -20.74 -8.81 -14.47
C TYR A 185 -20.05 -9.28 -13.20
N PHE A 186 -19.99 -10.58 -12.96
CA PHE A 186 -19.27 -11.11 -11.81
C PHE A 186 -17.77 -10.79 -11.90
N GLU A 187 -17.14 -10.98 -13.04
CA GLU A 187 -15.74 -10.61 -13.26
C GLU A 187 -15.50 -9.10 -13.08
N ALA A 188 -16.44 -8.27 -13.55
CA ALA A 188 -16.37 -6.84 -13.41
C ALA A 188 -16.42 -6.35 -11.96
N ILE A 189 -16.97 -7.13 -11.01
CA ILE A 189 -17.00 -6.79 -9.57
C ILE A 189 -15.65 -7.02 -8.89
N VAL A 190 -14.79 -7.88 -9.44
CA VAL A 190 -13.48 -8.20 -8.84
C VAL A 190 -12.63 -6.94 -8.71
N TRP A 191 -12.59 -6.11 -9.75
CA TRP A 191 -11.85 -4.86 -9.75
C TRP A 191 -12.30 -3.88 -8.65
N PRO A 192 -13.58 -3.53 -8.49
CA PRO A 192 -14.07 -2.71 -7.39
C PRO A 192 -13.67 -3.21 -6.00
N ILE A 193 -13.69 -4.52 -5.78
CA ILE A 193 -13.29 -5.11 -4.49
C ILE A 193 -11.80 -4.86 -4.23
N MET A 194 -10.94 -5.07 -5.23
CA MET A 194 -9.51 -4.77 -5.12
C MET A 194 -9.24 -3.27 -4.93
N ALA A 195 -9.98 -2.44 -5.64
CA ALA A 195 -9.86 -0.98 -5.59
C ALA A 195 -10.12 -0.42 -4.18
N ILE A 196 -11.02 -1.02 -3.40
CA ILE A 196 -11.27 -0.60 -2.01
C ILE A 196 -10.00 -0.69 -1.15
N SER A 197 -9.27 -1.79 -1.24
CA SER A 197 -8.01 -1.97 -0.49
C SER A 197 -6.95 -0.97 -0.93
N MET A 198 -6.81 -0.76 -2.24
CA MET A 198 -5.86 0.21 -2.80
C MET A 198 -6.23 1.65 -2.42
N LEU A 199 -7.52 1.98 -2.36
CA LEU A 199 -8.01 3.30 -1.93
C LEU A 199 -7.71 3.57 -0.45
N ILE A 200 -7.88 2.57 0.42
CA ILE A 200 -7.54 2.69 1.84
C ILE A 200 -6.04 2.97 1.99
N GLU A 201 -5.20 2.24 1.26
CA GLU A 201 -3.74 2.45 1.29
C GLU A 201 -3.38 3.85 0.76
N LYS A 202 -3.84 4.23 -0.45
CA LYS A 202 -3.58 5.54 -1.06
C LYS A 202 -4.04 6.69 -0.16
N THR A 203 -5.23 6.58 0.40
CA THR A 203 -5.78 7.61 1.31
C THR A 203 -4.95 7.73 2.60
N SER A 204 -4.52 6.62 3.17
CA SER A 204 -3.69 6.62 4.38
C SER A 204 -2.32 7.27 4.11
N ARG A 205 -1.68 6.92 3.01
CA ARG A 205 -0.40 7.52 2.58
C ARG A 205 -0.56 9.01 2.26
N GLY A 206 -1.59 9.36 1.48
CA GLY A 206 -1.90 10.74 1.13
C GLY A 206 -2.16 11.61 2.37
N LYS A 207 -2.90 11.10 3.37
CA LYS A 207 -3.13 11.79 4.64
C LYS A 207 -1.83 11.99 5.43
N ALA A 208 -0.95 11.00 5.49
CA ALA A 208 0.34 11.13 6.16
C ALA A 208 1.23 12.18 5.50
N SER A 209 1.32 12.18 4.16
CA SER A 209 2.06 13.19 3.39
C SER A 209 1.46 14.59 3.52
N LEU A 210 0.12 14.69 3.50
CA LEU A 210 -0.59 15.97 3.71
C LEU A 210 -0.28 16.55 5.09
N ASN A 211 -0.32 15.74 6.15
CA ASN A 211 0.00 16.19 7.50
C ASN A 211 1.43 16.76 7.58
N ARG A 212 2.42 16.11 6.96
CA ARG A 212 3.81 16.60 6.95
C ARG A 212 3.96 17.92 6.19
N ILE A 213 3.26 18.06 5.06
CA ILE A 213 3.27 19.33 4.31
C ILE A 213 2.56 20.43 5.09
N THR A 214 1.43 20.11 5.75
CA THR A 214 0.71 21.06 6.60
C THR A 214 1.58 21.52 7.76
N GLU A 215 2.32 20.62 8.41
CA GLU A 215 3.24 20.97 9.48
C GLU A 215 4.34 21.94 9.00
N LEU A 216 4.86 21.77 7.78
CA LEU A 216 5.77 22.74 7.18
C LEU A 216 5.11 24.10 6.90
N LEU A 217 3.86 24.09 6.40
CA LEU A 217 3.14 25.33 6.06
C LEU A 217 2.66 26.09 7.28
N ASP A 218 2.38 25.39 8.38
CA ASP A 218 1.94 25.97 9.66
C ASP A 218 3.13 26.33 10.57
N ALA A 219 4.39 26.05 10.14
CA ALA A 219 5.57 26.40 10.91
C ALA A 219 5.63 27.93 11.16
N PRO A 220 5.83 28.38 12.40
CA PRO A 220 5.83 29.80 12.71
C PRO A 220 7.01 30.53 12.05
N ILE A 221 6.73 31.73 11.56
CA ILE A 221 7.76 32.64 11.05
C ILE A 221 8.33 33.41 12.24
N ASP A 222 9.44 32.92 12.81
CA ASP A 222 10.06 33.49 14.02
C ASP A 222 10.71 34.84 13.79
N VAL A 223 11.11 35.14 12.55
CA VAL A 223 11.77 36.39 12.17
C VAL A 223 10.90 37.11 11.13
N ALA A 224 10.13 38.05 11.60
CA ALA A 224 9.32 38.93 10.77
C ALA A 224 9.67 40.39 11.07
N ASP A 225 9.62 41.25 10.05
CA ASP A 225 9.76 42.67 10.23
C ASP A 225 8.61 43.22 11.09
N ARG A 226 8.95 44.10 12.02
CA ARG A 226 7.94 44.78 12.86
C ARG A 226 7.23 45.84 12.04
N ASP A 227 5.97 46.08 12.36
CA ASP A 227 5.19 47.16 11.74
C ASP A 227 5.92 48.49 11.92
N GLY A 228 6.25 49.20 10.83
CA GLY A 228 6.92 50.47 10.82
C GLY A 228 8.46 50.42 10.63
N VAL A 229 9.02 49.28 10.30
CA VAL A 229 10.48 49.22 9.93
C VAL A 229 10.67 49.93 8.60
N ALA A 230 11.59 50.90 8.60
CA ALA A 230 11.99 51.63 7.38
C ALA A 230 12.90 50.76 6.50
N ASP A 231 12.61 50.73 5.22
CA ASP A 231 13.45 50.04 4.22
C ASP A 231 14.81 50.73 4.12
N LEU A 232 15.86 50.06 4.48
CA LEU A 232 17.25 50.54 4.34
C LEU A 232 17.65 50.48 2.86
N ARG A 233 17.45 51.57 2.15
CA ARG A 233 17.72 51.64 0.68
C ARG A 233 19.18 51.61 0.30
N ASP A 234 20.10 51.93 1.22
CA ASP A 234 21.56 51.91 0.95
C ASP A 234 22.35 51.76 2.25
N PRO A 235 22.65 50.53 2.70
CA PRO A 235 23.42 50.30 3.91
C PRO A 235 24.93 50.61 3.63
N HIS A 236 25.36 51.79 3.94
CA HIS A 236 26.78 52.11 3.98
C HIS A 236 27.40 51.55 5.27
N GLY A 237 27.88 50.33 5.22
CA GLY A 237 28.59 49.68 6.30
C GLY A 237 29.27 48.43 5.77
N GLY A 238 30.64 48.40 5.86
CA GLY A 238 31.37 47.15 5.57
C GLY A 238 31.07 46.10 6.62
N ILE A 239 30.91 44.85 6.17
CA ILE A 239 30.88 43.64 7.00
C ILE A 239 32.33 43.28 7.34
#